data_e4bcdf3847ded9a9519c102195933009
#
_entry.id   e4bcdf3847ded9a9519c102195933009
#
_cell.length_a   1.000
_cell.length_b   1.000
_cell.length_c   1.000
_cell.angle_alpha   90.00
_cell.angle_beta   90.00
_cell.angle_gamma   90.00
#
_symmetry.space_group_name_H-M   'P 1'
#
loop_
_entity.id
_entity.type
_entity.pdbx_description
1 polymer ?
#
loop_
_entity_poly.entity_id
_entity_poly.type
_entity_poly.pdbx_seq_one_letter_code
_entity_poly.pdbx_strand_id
1 'polypeptide(L)'
;MNTLTVEELLSKDLTWFANCSDEALLGYIEILEAEAASDHITQTTLKIQINSLYGALANRHFLLANPDMAAAITSSGRFFIQLVANNIESKLQELLPSEKPYICYGDTDSVYYTLQNMVARKFGESPKESIMEIADWVDSFEKKVIQQIIQDSIAEYAEILNIVDPSQIGVEREIISDRAFFVAKKRYAARVLDSEGVRFSLDDPYIKTMGLEIARSSTPAWVKKKLQESISVILDNDQYGVRKWRDETKLQYQDQPLEDICAVQGVSSLDYNINDKGIPQGSKAALAHNNWVKQQGLEDSIELLQPGEKYKRCYLLTPNRFGTEIISFGDSKIAKIIEEDGIFDYQTNFQKQFEQPLERMVESMNYDIRDVPVFGSLDDW
;
A
#
# COMPACT_ATOMS: atom_id res chain seq x y z
N MET A 1 -20.05 40.17 5.51
CA MET A 1 -18.86 39.82 6.30
C MET A 1 -17.67 40.02 5.39
N ASN A 2 -16.65 40.78 5.80
CA ASN A 2 -15.40 40.83 5.03
C ASN A 2 -14.78 39.45 5.08
N THR A 3 -14.74 38.76 3.96
CA THR A 3 -14.03 37.49 3.82
C THR A 3 -12.52 37.79 3.91
N LEU A 4 -11.90 37.30 4.98
CA LEU A 4 -10.43 37.38 5.13
C LEU A 4 -9.76 36.58 4.02
N THR A 5 -8.64 37.07 3.51
CA THR A 5 -7.81 36.32 2.58
C THR A 5 -7.01 35.23 3.30
N VAL A 6 -6.50 34.27 2.57
CA VAL A 6 -5.62 33.21 3.11
C VAL A 6 -4.40 33.81 3.82
N GLU A 7 -3.73 34.81 3.21
CA GLU A 7 -2.59 35.52 3.80
C GLU A 7 -2.96 36.19 5.14
N GLU A 8 -4.13 36.81 5.20
CA GLU A 8 -4.62 37.43 6.43
C GLU A 8 -4.93 36.38 7.51
N LEU A 9 -5.49 35.21 7.14
CA LEU A 9 -5.73 34.10 8.06
C LEU A 9 -4.42 33.50 8.60
N LEU A 10 -3.43 33.25 7.73
CA LEU A 10 -2.14 32.70 8.11
C LEU A 10 -1.31 33.66 9.02
N SER A 11 -1.63 34.93 9.01
CA SER A 11 -1.01 35.93 9.89
C SER A 11 -1.57 35.95 11.32
N LYS A 12 -2.67 35.24 11.61
CA LYS A 12 -3.35 35.23 12.91
C LYS A 12 -2.70 34.21 13.86
N ASP A 13 -2.71 34.52 15.13
CA ASP A 13 -2.27 33.59 16.19
C ASP A 13 -3.44 32.77 16.75
N LEU A 14 -3.11 31.77 17.55
CA LEU A 14 -4.11 30.88 18.19
C LEU A 14 -5.08 31.64 19.09
N THR A 15 -4.64 32.75 19.70
CA THR A 15 -5.48 33.56 20.59
C THR A 15 -6.58 34.25 19.79
N TRP A 16 -6.27 34.69 18.57
CA TRP A 16 -7.25 35.29 17.68
C TRP A 16 -8.33 34.26 17.26
N PHE A 17 -7.91 33.05 16.86
CA PHE A 17 -8.85 31.98 16.51
C PHE A 17 -9.72 31.54 17.70
N ALA A 18 -9.17 31.48 18.92
CA ALA A 18 -9.92 31.15 20.14
C ALA A 18 -11.05 32.13 20.46
N ASN A 19 -11.02 33.35 19.92
CA ASN A 19 -12.07 34.36 20.09
C ASN A 19 -13.08 34.43 18.93
N CYS A 20 -12.94 33.57 17.91
CA CYS A 20 -13.89 33.47 16.80
C CYS A 20 -15.11 32.61 17.19
N SER A 21 -16.25 32.83 16.53
CA SER A 21 -17.40 31.93 16.65
C SER A 21 -17.12 30.62 15.87
N ASP A 22 -17.79 29.52 16.27
CA ASP A 22 -17.67 28.23 15.60
C ASP A 22 -18.02 28.32 14.10
N GLU A 23 -19.06 29.12 13.74
CA GLU A 23 -19.43 29.31 12.35
C GLU A 23 -18.34 30.04 11.55
N ALA A 24 -17.67 31.02 12.15
CA ALA A 24 -16.56 31.72 11.51
C ALA A 24 -15.33 30.79 11.37
N LEU A 25 -15.05 29.96 12.36
CA LEU A 25 -13.97 28.99 12.31
C LEU A 25 -14.18 27.96 11.21
N LEU A 26 -15.39 27.42 11.07
CA LEU A 26 -15.73 26.51 9.97
C LEU A 26 -15.52 27.16 8.60
N GLY A 27 -15.96 28.41 8.43
CA GLY A 27 -15.73 29.14 7.17
C GLY A 27 -14.23 29.39 6.90
N TYR A 28 -13.42 29.63 7.91
CA TYR A 28 -11.96 29.79 7.75
C TYR A 28 -11.28 28.47 7.41
N ILE A 29 -11.73 27.36 8.01
CA ILE A 29 -11.23 26.01 7.69
C ILE A 29 -11.50 25.71 6.21
N GLU A 30 -12.72 25.93 5.70
CA GLU A 30 -13.06 25.71 4.30
C GLU A 30 -12.16 26.51 3.33
N ILE A 31 -11.86 27.77 3.67
CA ILE A 31 -10.98 28.62 2.85
C ILE A 31 -9.55 28.05 2.85
N LEU A 32 -9.02 27.67 4.01
CA LEU A 32 -7.66 27.12 4.12
C LEU A 32 -7.53 25.75 3.46
N GLU A 33 -8.54 24.90 3.59
CA GLU A 33 -8.58 23.59 2.93
C GLU A 33 -8.64 23.71 1.40
N ALA A 34 -9.41 24.67 0.88
CA ALA A 34 -9.50 24.94 -0.56
C ALA A 34 -8.15 25.41 -1.12
N GLU A 35 -7.45 26.30 -0.41
CA GLU A 35 -6.11 26.77 -0.81
C GLU A 35 -5.08 25.65 -0.74
N ALA A 36 -5.05 24.87 0.35
CA ALA A 36 -4.17 23.72 0.50
C ALA A 36 -4.38 22.69 -0.64
N ALA A 37 -5.63 22.44 -1.03
CA ALA A 37 -5.94 21.58 -2.16
C ALA A 37 -5.43 22.16 -3.50
N SER A 38 -5.57 23.48 -3.71
CA SER A 38 -5.06 24.19 -4.90
C SER A 38 -3.53 24.11 -4.97
N ASP A 39 -2.84 24.35 -3.88
CA ASP A 39 -1.39 24.28 -3.78
C ASP A 39 -0.89 22.86 -4.03
N HIS A 40 -1.56 21.87 -3.47
CA HIS A 40 -1.25 20.46 -3.71
C HIS A 40 -1.38 20.07 -5.20
N ILE A 41 -2.44 20.53 -5.88
CA ILE A 41 -2.63 20.30 -7.32
C ILE A 41 -1.50 20.97 -8.12
N THR A 42 -1.15 22.20 -7.79
CA THR A 42 -0.08 22.96 -8.45
C THR A 42 1.26 22.27 -8.27
N GLN A 43 1.63 21.90 -7.05
CA GLN A 43 2.87 21.17 -6.74
C GLN A 43 2.91 19.83 -7.49
N THR A 44 1.83 19.07 -7.47
CA THR A 44 1.75 17.77 -8.16
C THR A 44 1.90 17.94 -9.66
N THR A 45 1.28 18.96 -10.25
CA THR A 45 1.38 19.25 -11.68
C THR A 45 2.82 19.59 -12.09
N LEU A 46 3.49 20.46 -11.34
CA LEU A 46 4.88 20.82 -11.57
C LEU A 46 5.81 19.60 -11.43
N LYS A 47 5.61 18.78 -10.41
CA LYS A 47 6.35 17.52 -10.20
C LYS A 47 6.20 16.57 -11.38
N ILE A 48 4.96 16.41 -11.90
CA ILE A 48 4.67 15.57 -13.09
C ILE A 48 5.39 16.15 -14.32
N GLN A 49 5.36 17.47 -14.54
CA GLN A 49 6.02 18.11 -15.68
C GLN A 49 7.54 17.89 -15.65
N ILE A 50 8.20 18.12 -14.51
CA ILE A 50 9.65 17.93 -14.35
C ILE A 50 10.02 16.45 -14.58
N ASN A 51 9.28 15.50 -13.98
CA ASN A 51 9.51 14.08 -14.17
C ASN A 51 9.26 13.63 -15.61
N SER A 52 8.28 14.25 -16.31
CA SER A 52 7.98 13.95 -17.71
C SER A 52 9.10 14.39 -18.66
N LEU A 53 9.82 15.45 -18.33
CA LEU A 53 10.97 15.91 -19.15
C LEU A 53 12.05 14.84 -19.24
N TYR A 54 12.40 14.20 -18.12
CA TYR A 54 13.32 13.05 -18.11
C TYR A 54 12.79 11.90 -18.99
N GLY A 55 11.50 11.55 -18.82
CA GLY A 55 10.85 10.51 -19.62
C GLY A 55 10.85 10.85 -21.14
N ALA A 56 10.66 12.12 -21.48
CA ALA A 56 10.71 12.59 -22.86
C ALA A 56 12.12 12.43 -23.46
N LEU A 57 13.18 12.74 -22.70
CA LEU A 57 14.57 12.53 -23.15
C LEU A 57 14.86 11.05 -23.46
N ALA A 58 14.27 10.12 -22.72
CA ALA A 58 14.41 8.68 -22.94
C ALA A 58 13.55 8.15 -24.10
N ASN A 59 12.55 8.90 -24.57
CA ASN A 59 11.63 8.47 -25.60
C ASN A 59 12.18 8.72 -27.00
N ARG A 60 12.52 7.66 -27.74
CA ARG A 60 13.08 7.71 -29.11
C ARG A 60 12.22 8.50 -30.12
N HIS A 61 10.95 8.71 -29.85
CA HIS A 61 10.04 9.47 -30.70
C HIS A 61 9.96 10.96 -30.36
N PHE A 62 10.63 11.40 -29.29
CA PHE A 62 10.69 12.80 -28.93
C PHE A 62 11.76 13.53 -29.73
N LEU A 63 11.48 14.74 -30.22
CA LEU A 63 12.38 15.52 -31.08
C LEU A 63 13.76 15.75 -30.48
N LEU A 64 13.83 15.95 -29.16
CA LEU A 64 15.08 16.18 -28.43
C LEU A 64 15.51 14.94 -27.62
N ALA A 65 15.14 13.75 -28.09
CA ALA A 65 15.53 12.50 -27.45
C ALA A 65 17.07 12.40 -27.31
N ASN A 66 17.52 12.10 -26.11
CA ASN A 66 18.92 11.84 -25.81
C ASN A 66 19.03 10.70 -24.78
N PRO A 67 19.07 9.44 -25.25
CA PRO A 67 19.12 8.27 -24.37
C PRO A 67 20.36 8.25 -23.46
N ASP A 68 21.49 8.79 -23.91
CA ASP A 68 22.71 8.82 -23.12
C ASP A 68 22.58 9.81 -21.95
N MET A 69 21.95 10.96 -22.18
CA MET A 69 21.66 11.92 -21.11
C MET A 69 20.65 11.32 -20.12
N ALA A 70 19.61 10.65 -20.60
CA ALA A 70 18.65 9.97 -19.74
C ALA A 70 19.30 8.86 -18.89
N ALA A 71 20.22 8.09 -19.48
CA ALA A 71 21.01 7.09 -18.78
C ALA A 71 21.95 7.71 -17.75
N ALA A 72 22.59 8.84 -18.08
CA ALA A 72 23.45 9.57 -17.16
C ALA A 72 22.68 10.07 -15.93
N ILE A 73 21.50 10.65 -16.10
CA ILE A 73 20.64 11.12 -15.01
C ILE A 73 20.31 9.97 -14.04
N THR A 74 19.88 8.81 -14.56
CA THR A 74 19.53 7.67 -13.69
C THR A 74 20.74 7.01 -13.06
N SER A 75 21.87 6.99 -13.74
CA SER A 75 23.11 6.40 -13.21
C SER A 75 23.70 7.25 -12.10
N SER A 76 23.72 8.58 -12.26
CA SER A 76 24.19 9.49 -11.23
C SER A 76 23.25 9.51 -10.00
N GLY A 77 21.93 9.48 -10.18
CA GLY A 77 20.99 9.34 -9.07
C GLY A 77 21.17 8.03 -8.29
N ARG A 78 21.38 6.90 -9.00
CA ARG A 78 21.66 5.61 -8.36
C ARG A 78 22.98 5.64 -7.58
N PHE A 79 24.02 6.24 -8.16
CA PHE A 79 25.31 6.39 -7.48
C PHE A 79 25.16 7.24 -6.22
N PHE A 80 24.46 8.37 -6.31
CA PHE A 80 24.22 9.26 -5.17
C PHE A 80 23.51 8.56 -4.01
N ILE A 81 22.38 7.88 -4.27
CA ILE A 81 21.62 7.21 -3.19
C ILE A 81 22.41 6.07 -2.56
N GLN A 82 23.24 5.35 -3.34
CA GLN A 82 24.13 4.31 -2.81
C GLN A 82 25.26 4.92 -1.95
N LEU A 83 25.81 6.06 -2.34
CA LEU A 83 26.83 6.77 -1.57
C LEU A 83 26.25 7.19 -0.21
N VAL A 84 25.08 7.84 -0.20
CA VAL A 84 24.39 8.25 1.04
C VAL A 84 24.10 7.04 1.93
N ALA A 85 23.57 5.95 1.37
CA ALA A 85 23.27 4.73 2.12
C ALA A 85 24.54 4.12 2.75
N ASN A 86 25.63 4.03 2.00
CA ASN A 86 26.90 3.48 2.48
C ASN A 86 27.51 4.35 3.57
N ASN A 87 27.45 5.67 3.45
CA ASN A 87 28.00 6.60 4.43
C ASN A 87 27.17 6.58 5.72
N ILE A 88 25.83 6.50 5.64
CA ILE A 88 24.96 6.28 6.81
C ILE A 88 25.29 4.95 7.48
N GLU A 89 25.33 3.83 6.74
CA GLU A 89 25.67 2.51 7.27
C GLU A 89 27.01 2.54 8.00
N SER A 90 28.06 3.03 7.33
CA SER A 90 29.42 3.07 7.87
C SER A 90 29.47 3.88 9.17
N LYS A 91 28.83 5.05 9.19
CA LYS A 91 28.83 5.92 10.37
C LYS A 91 28.02 5.34 11.55
N LEU A 92 26.88 4.72 11.27
CA LEU A 92 26.09 4.06 12.33
C LEU A 92 26.83 2.85 12.89
N GLN A 93 27.53 2.07 12.05
CA GLN A 93 28.39 0.96 12.50
C GLN A 93 29.58 1.45 13.34
N GLU A 94 30.15 2.59 12.99
CA GLU A 94 31.20 3.22 13.82
C GLU A 94 30.70 3.67 15.19
N LEU A 95 29.50 4.27 15.24
CA LEU A 95 28.89 4.77 16.49
C LEU A 95 28.42 3.64 17.41
N LEU A 96 27.86 2.59 16.85
CA LEU A 96 27.39 1.40 17.56
C LEU A 96 27.48 0.17 16.65
N PRO A 97 28.54 -0.65 16.77
CA PRO A 97 28.68 -1.87 15.97
C PRO A 97 27.50 -2.81 16.13
N SER A 98 27.00 -3.35 15.01
CA SER A 98 25.87 -4.26 14.94
C SER A 98 26.16 -5.40 13.96
N GLU A 99 25.74 -6.64 14.29
CA GLU A 99 25.79 -7.79 13.36
C GLU A 99 24.84 -7.64 12.19
N LYS A 100 23.74 -6.89 12.39
CA LYS A 100 22.74 -6.61 11.33
C LYS A 100 23.00 -5.23 10.75
N PRO A 101 22.81 -5.06 9.44
CA PRO A 101 22.94 -3.75 8.82
C PRO A 101 21.88 -2.77 9.36
N TYR A 102 22.24 -1.51 9.42
CA TYR A 102 21.34 -0.42 9.74
C TYR A 102 20.44 -0.08 8.55
N ILE A 103 20.97 -0.15 7.31
CA ILE A 103 20.18 0.05 6.11
C ILE A 103 19.29 -1.17 5.88
N CYS A 104 17.98 -0.99 5.93
CA CYS A 104 17.00 -2.07 5.75
C CYS A 104 16.33 -2.06 4.37
N TYR A 105 16.23 -0.91 3.70
CA TYR A 105 15.61 -0.82 2.38
C TYR A 105 16.05 0.46 1.65
N GLY A 106 16.05 0.43 0.32
CA GLY A 106 16.25 1.59 -0.53
C GLY A 106 15.50 1.44 -1.85
N ASP A 107 14.94 2.53 -2.35
CA ASP A 107 14.25 2.54 -3.64
C ASP A 107 14.43 3.89 -4.34
N THR A 108 14.94 3.85 -5.56
CA THR A 108 15.09 4.96 -6.50
C THR A 108 15.82 6.18 -5.89
N ASP A 109 15.19 6.91 -4.98
CA ASP A 109 15.61 8.17 -4.36
C ASP A 109 15.45 8.18 -2.84
N SER A 110 15.15 7.04 -2.23
CA SER A 110 14.93 6.93 -0.78
C SER A 110 15.77 5.82 -0.15
N VAL A 111 16.15 6.04 1.12
CA VAL A 111 16.83 5.08 1.98
C VAL A 111 16.08 4.93 3.28
N TYR A 112 15.87 3.68 3.70
CA TYR A 112 15.29 3.33 4.99
C TYR A 112 16.38 2.68 5.86
N TYR A 113 16.53 3.20 7.06
CA TYR A 113 17.47 2.67 8.05
C TYR A 113 16.77 2.50 9.40
N THR A 114 17.25 1.54 10.19
CA THR A 114 16.75 1.29 11.55
C THR A 114 17.66 1.94 12.58
N LEU A 115 17.06 2.56 13.61
CA LEU A 115 17.77 3.04 14.79
C LEU A 115 17.44 2.22 16.04
N GLN A 116 16.84 1.01 15.87
CA GLN A 116 16.41 0.17 16.98
C GLN A 116 17.53 -0.07 18.00
N ASN A 117 18.75 -0.40 17.56
CA ASN A 117 19.88 -0.63 18.48
C ASN A 117 20.28 0.65 19.22
N MET A 118 20.22 1.81 18.57
CA MET A 118 20.51 3.10 19.18
C MET A 118 19.44 3.47 20.22
N VAL A 119 18.17 3.23 19.93
CA VAL A 119 17.04 3.40 20.85
C VAL A 119 17.20 2.46 22.03
N ALA A 120 17.45 1.18 21.81
CA ALA A 120 17.66 0.19 22.89
C ALA A 120 18.84 0.56 23.78
N ARG A 121 19.95 1.04 23.21
CA ARG A 121 21.11 1.52 23.99
C ARG A 121 20.78 2.71 24.87
N LYS A 122 19.94 3.64 24.39
CA LYS A 122 19.60 4.86 25.13
C LYS A 122 18.50 4.65 26.16
N PHE A 123 17.45 3.95 25.82
CA PHE A 123 16.22 3.83 26.61
C PHE A 123 16.02 2.43 27.22
N GLY A 124 16.89 1.45 26.85
CA GLY A 124 16.76 0.04 27.24
C GLY A 124 15.86 -0.76 26.27
N GLU A 125 15.87 -2.09 26.43
CA GLU A 125 15.08 -3.03 25.62
C GLU A 125 13.56 -2.90 25.87
N SER A 126 13.16 -2.36 27.02
CA SER A 126 11.77 -2.08 27.38
C SER A 126 11.67 -0.67 27.89
N PRO A 127 11.59 0.33 26.99
CA PRO A 127 11.55 1.73 27.35
C PRO A 127 10.39 2.06 28.29
N LYS A 128 10.65 2.95 29.28
CA LYS A 128 9.60 3.53 30.11
C LYS A 128 9.03 4.80 29.51
N GLU A 129 9.78 5.40 28.61
CA GLU A 129 9.42 6.58 27.85
C GLU A 129 8.30 6.26 26.87
N SER A 130 7.46 7.25 26.58
CA SER A 130 6.42 7.12 25.58
C SER A 130 7.05 6.99 24.18
N ILE A 131 6.35 6.35 23.26
CA ILE A 131 6.80 6.21 21.87
C ILE A 131 7.04 7.60 21.23
N MET A 132 6.31 8.62 21.66
CA MET A 132 6.45 9.98 21.14
C MET A 132 7.73 10.65 21.64
N GLU A 133 8.10 10.43 22.91
CA GLU A 133 9.39 10.92 23.46
C GLU A 133 10.57 10.24 22.75
N ILE A 134 10.45 8.96 22.42
CA ILE A 134 11.44 8.23 21.60
C ILE A 134 11.51 8.82 20.19
N ALA A 135 10.36 9.11 19.56
CA ALA A 135 10.30 9.74 18.26
C ALA A 135 10.93 11.14 18.23
N ASP A 136 10.77 11.94 19.31
CA ASP A 136 11.41 13.25 19.45
C ASP A 136 12.93 13.12 19.57
N TRP A 137 13.40 12.11 20.27
CA TRP A 137 14.83 11.82 20.31
C TRP A 137 15.37 11.38 18.96
N VAL A 138 14.64 10.50 18.22
CA VAL A 138 15.00 10.06 16.87
C VAL A 138 15.08 11.25 15.91
N ASP A 139 14.12 12.16 15.96
CA ASP A 139 14.11 13.38 15.15
C ASP A 139 15.33 14.29 15.49
N SER A 140 15.65 14.41 16.77
CA SER A 140 16.85 15.18 17.20
C SER A 140 18.15 14.51 16.76
N PHE A 141 18.23 13.19 16.79
CA PHE A 141 19.37 12.41 16.32
C PHE A 141 19.53 12.54 14.81
N GLU A 142 18.45 12.44 14.08
CA GLU A 142 18.42 12.64 12.64
C GLU A 142 18.99 14.02 12.26
N LYS A 143 18.45 15.09 12.83
CA LYS A 143 18.88 16.47 12.55
C LYS A 143 20.35 16.74 12.91
N LYS A 144 20.88 16.11 13.94
CA LYS A 144 22.26 16.37 14.42
C LYS A 144 23.31 15.45 13.81
N VAL A 145 22.95 14.22 13.49
CA VAL A 145 23.91 13.19 13.06
C VAL A 145 23.68 12.80 11.63
N ILE A 146 22.46 12.40 11.26
CA ILE A 146 22.18 11.90 9.92
C ILE A 146 22.27 13.01 8.87
N GLN A 147 21.72 14.19 9.16
CA GLN A 147 21.82 15.33 8.23
C GLN A 147 23.27 15.76 7.99
N GLN A 148 24.16 15.66 8.99
CA GLN A 148 25.59 15.93 8.76
C GLN A 148 26.21 14.89 7.80
N ILE A 149 25.90 13.61 7.98
CA ILE A 149 26.38 12.55 7.08
C ILE A 149 25.87 12.79 5.65
N ILE A 150 24.61 13.21 5.50
CA ILE A 150 24.02 13.55 4.20
C ILE A 150 24.75 14.72 3.56
N GLN A 151 25.03 15.80 4.31
CA GLN A 151 25.77 16.96 3.79
C GLN A 151 27.19 16.59 3.36
N ASP A 152 27.89 15.76 4.15
CA ASP A 152 29.21 15.25 3.80
C ASP A 152 29.15 14.39 2.53
N SER A 153 28.11 13.57 2.37
CA SER A 153 27.87 12.75 1.18
C SER A 153 27.57 13.59 -0.07
N ILE A 154 26.81 14.68 0.09
CA ILE A 154 26.56 15.65 -1.01
C ILE A 154 27.88 16.33 -1.46
N ALA A 155 28.73 16.72 -0.51
CA ALA A 155 30.00 17.32 -0.81
C ALA A 155 30.92 16.34 -1.56
N GLU A 156 31.02 15.09 -1.11
CA GLU A 156 31.80 14.03 -1.78
C GLU A 156 31.26 13.76 -3.20
N TYR A 157 29.93 13.65 -3.34
CA TYR A 157 29.28 13.43 -4.63
C TYR A 157 29.56 14.62 -5.60
N ALA A 158 29.49 15.84 -5.10
CA ALA A 158 29.76 17.04 -5.88
C ALA A 158 31.23 17.11 -6.37
N GLU A 159 32.18 16.68 -5.54
CA GLU A 159 33.60 16.60 -5.92
C GLU A 159 33.80 15.56 -7.01
N ILE A 160 33.26 14.35 -6.85
CA ILE A 160 33.40 13.25 -7.82
C ILE A 160 32.84 13.63 -9.20
N LEU A 161 31.67 14.28 -9.25
CA LEU A 161 31.01 14.65 -10.50
C LEU A 161 31.30 16.07 -10.98
N ASN A 162 32.19 16.84 -10.31
CA ASN A 162 32.48 18.24 -10.58
C ASN A 162 31.21 19.11 -10.67
N ILE A 163 30.27 18.94 -9.70
CA ILE A 163 29.05 19.72 -9.65
C ILE A 163 29.35 21.15 -9.21
N VAL A 164 28.94 22.12 -10.03
CA VAL A 164 29.23 23.54 -9.82
C VAL A 164 28.43 24.10 -8.62
N ASP A 165 27.21 23.71 -8.46
CA ASP A 165 26.33 24.17 -7.38
C ASP A 165 25.64 22.97 -6.65
N PRO A 166 26.28 22.41 -5.63
CA PRO A 166 25.70 21.32 -4.85
C PRO A 166 24.54 21.73 -3.98
N SER A 167 24.24 23.02 -3.79
CA SER A 167 23.09 23.48 -2.99
C SER A 167 21.74 23.10 -3.58
N GLN A 168 21.72 22.71 -4.86
CA GLN A 168 20.52 22.21 -5.53
C GLN A 168 20.20 20.74 -5.20
N ILE A 169 21.10 20.05 -4.47
CA ILE A 169 20.89 18.66 -4.06
C ILE A 169 20.38 18.67 -2.62
N GLY A 170 19.17 18.17 -2.42
CA GLY A 170 18.56 18.04 -1.09
C GLY A 170 18.13 16.60 -0.81
N VAL A 171 18.35 16.16 0.44
CA VAL A 171 17.79 14.93 0.98
C VAL A 171 17.22 15.27 2.35
N GLU A 172 15.95 15.00 2.51
CA GLU A 172 15.20 15.32 3.72
C GLU A 172 14.58 14.06 4.30
N ARG A 173 14.34 14.09 5.62
CA ARG A 173 13.62 13.03 6.29
C ARG A 173 12.13 13.09 5.93
N GLU A 174 11.63 12.05 5.32
CA GLU A 174 10.21 11.95 4.98
C GLU A 174 9.38 11.43 6.17
N ILE A 175 9.78 10.29 6.77
CA ILE A 175 9.01 9.68 7.86
C ILE A 175 9.89 9.22 9.02
N ILE A 176 9.27 9.15 10.22
CA ILE A 176 9.69 8.31 11.35
C ILE A 176 8.60 7.28 11.58
N SER A 177 8.96 6.02 11.63
CA SER A 177 8.03 4.93 11.94
C SER A 177 8.56 4.06 13.08
N ASP A 178 7.67 3.54 13.92
CA ASP A 178 8.03 2.59 14.97
C ASP A 178 8.03 1.15 14.48
N ARG A 179 7.22 0.85 13.47
CA ARG A 179 7.10 -0.49 12.88
C ARG A 179 6.92 -0.41 11.37
N ALA A 180 7.60 -1.30 10.68
CA ALA A 180 7.47 -1.46 9.23
C ALA A 180 7.72 -2.90 8.83
N PHE A 181 7.12 -3.34 7.72
CA PHE A 181 7.47 -4.59 7.07
C PHE A 181 7.61 -4.37 5.56
N PHE A 182 8.60 -5.07 4.98
CA PHE A 182 8.93 -4.98 3.56
C PHE A 182 8.72 -6.36 2.92
N VAL A 183 7.71 -6.46 2.05
CA VAL A 183 7.34 -7.71 1.39
C VAL A 183 8.25 -8.01 0.20
N ALA A 184 8.52 -6.98 -0.59
CA ALA A 184 9.36 -7.04 -1.78
C ALA A 184 9.74 -5.62 -2.21
N LYS A 185 10.54 -5.51 -3.27
CA LYS A 185 10.84 -4.22 -3.89
C LYS A 185 9.54 -3.47 -4.22
N LYS A 186 9.43 -2.23 -3.76
CA LYS A 186 8.26 -1.32 -3.91
C LYS A 186 6.97 -1.84 -3.24
N ARG A 187 7.10 -2.73 -2.25
CA ARG A 187 5.94 -3.32 -1.55
C ARG A 187 6.21 -3.37 -0.05
N TYR A 188 5.69 -2.41 0.68
CA TYR A 188 5.88 -2.30 2.13
C TYR A 188 4.72 -1.57 2.80
N ALA A 189 4.66 -1.69 4.13
CA ALA A 189 3.85 -0.83 4.99
C ALA A 189 4.65 -0.39 6.20
N ALA A 190 4.35 0.81 6.70
CA ALA A 190 4.95 1.38 7.89
C ALA A 190 3.90 2.13 8.71
N ARG A 191 3.93 1.98 10.03
CA ARG A 191 3.17 2.82 10.95
C ARG A 191 3.98 4.07 11.24
N VAL A 192 3.48 5.20 10.78
CA VAL A 192 4.19 6.47 10.77
C VAL A 192 3.86 7.27 12.04
N LEU A 193 4.89 7.68 12.77
CA LEU A 193 4.81 8.55 13.92
C LEU A 193 5.02 10.03 13.56
N ASP A 194 5.76 10.27 12.47
CA ASP A 194 6.02 11.59 11.93
C ASP A 194 6.16 11.53 10.41
N SER A 195 5.50 12.44 9.72
CA SER A 195 5.69 12.65 8.27
C SER A 195 5.97 14.12 8.03
N GLU A 196 7.18 14.44 7.55
CA GLU A 196 7.62 15.79 7.21
C GLU A 196 7.41 16.81 8.35
N GLY A 197 7.52 16.36 9.62
CA GLY A 197 7.32 17.19 10.81
C GLY A 197 5.90 17.18 11.40
N VAL A 198 4.94 16.52 10.74
CA VAL A 198 3.58 16.31 11.27
C VAL A 198 3.56 15.03 12.09
N ARG A 199 3.20 15.14 13.38
CA ARG A 199 3.11 14.02 14.33
C ARG A 199 1.76 13.31 14.24
N PHE A 200 1.77 11.98 14.33
CA PHE A 200 0.60 11.12 14.38
C PHE A 200 0.55 10.35 15.70
N SER A 201 -0.64 10.23 16.29
CA SER A 201 -0.82 9.46 17.53
C SER A 201 -0.98 7.96 17.23
N LEU A 202 -0.76 7.13 18.27
CA LEU A 202 -1.04 5.68 18.15
C LEU A 202 -2.53 5.36 18.16
N ASP A 203 -3.38 6.28 18.68
CA ASP A 203 -4.84 6.11 18.68
C ASP A 203 -5.46 6.31 17.29
N ASP A 204 -4.79 7.14 16.46
CA ASP A 204 -5.16 7.37 15.06
C ASP A 204 -3.88 7.33 14.18
N PRO A 205 -3.34 6.14 13.93
CA PRO A 205 -2.06 5.98 13.27
C PRO A 205 -2.16 6.22 11.77
N TYR A 206 -1.21 6.98 11.23
CA TYR A 206 -1.02 7.06 9.80
C TYR A 206 -0.26 5.81 9.31
N ILE A 207 -0.92 4.98 8.49
CA ILE A 207 -0.30 3.81 7.87
C ILE A 207 0.09 4.14 6.44
N LYS A 208 1.40 4.32 6.20
CA LYS A 208 1.95 4.47 4.85
C LYS A 208 2.07 3.11 4.19
N THR A 209 1.45 2.95 3.02
CA THR A 209 1.52 1.71 2.23
C THR A 209 2.03 1.97 0.83
N MET A 210 2.84 1.06 0.30
CA MET A 210 3.33 1.12 -1.06
C MET A 210 3.17 -0.26 -1.73
N GLY A 211 2.56 -0.28 -2.91
CA GLY A 211 2.53 -1.44 -3.80
C GLY A 211 1.90 -2.74 -3.26
N LEU A 212 1.24 -2.71 -2.10
CA LEU A 212 0.55 -3.87 -1.54
C LEU A 212 -0.70 -4.18 -2.36
N GLU A 213 -1.07 -5.47 -2.45
CA GLU A 213 -2.17 -5.96 -3.31
C GLU A 213 -3.56 -5.48 -2.92
N ILE A 214 -3.69 -4.71 -1.86
CA ILE A 214 -4.94 -4.12 -1.34
C ILE A 214 -5.63 -3.21 -2.38
N ALA A 215 -4.86 -2.62 -3.27
CA ALA A 215 -5.35 -1.60 -4.22
C ALA A 215 -5.89 -2.16 -5.55
N ARG A 216 -5.93 -3.48 -5.75
CA ARG A 216 -6.42 -4.06 -7.02
C ARG A 216 -7.89 -3.76 -7.23
N SER A 217 -8.25 -3.27 -8.40
CA SER A 217 -9.64 -2.99 -8.79
C SER A 217 -10.53 -4.24 -8.85
N SER A 218 -9.93 -5.43 -8.86
CA SER A 218 -10.63 -6.72 -8.87
C SER A 218 -10.98 -7.23 -7.47
N THR A 219 -10.40 -6.68 -6.42
CA THR A 219 -10.64 -7.12 -5.03
C THR A 219 -12.02 -6.62 -4.57
N PRO A 220 -12.90 -7.51 -4.05
CA PRO A 220 -14.20 -7.11 -3.52
C PRO A 220 -14.08 -6.07 -2.39
N ALA A 221 -15.09 -5.21 -2.25
CA ALA A 221 -15.05 -4.09 -1.32
C ALA A 221 -14.80 -4.53 0.14
N TRP A 222 -15.52 -5.56 0.60
CA TRP A 222 -15.35 -6.10 1.95
C TRP A 222 -13.96 -6.71 2.15
N VAL A 223 -13.49 -7.50 1.18
CA VAL A 223 -12.15 -8.12 1.23
C VAL A 223 -11.05 -7.05 1.24
N LYS A 224 -11.22 -6.00 0.42
CA LYS A 224 -10.30 -4.86 0.38
C LYS A 224 -10.19 -4.18 1.74
N LYS A 225 -11.33 -3.94 2.41
CA LYS A 225 -11.38 -3.37 3.76
C LYS A 225 -10.63 -4.27 4.74
N LYS A 226 -10.89 -5.59 4.73
CA LYS A 226 -10.20 -6.54 5.61
C LYS A 226 -8.69 -6.64 5.33
N LEU A 227 -8.27 -6.60 4.07
CA LEU A 227 -6.84 -6.54 3.74
C LEU A 227 -6.19 -5.22 4.18
N GLN A 228 -6.91 -4.10 4.20
CA GLN A 228 -6.43 -2.85 4.80
C GLN A 228 -6.29 -2.97 6.32
N GLU A 229 -7.29 -3.51 7.00
CA GLU A 229 -7.25 -3.76 8.44
C GLU A 229 -6.09 -4.72 8.80
N SER A 230 -5.78 -5.71 7.95
CA SER A 230 -4.69 -6.66 8.20
C SER A 230 -3.31 -6.02 8.35
N ILE A 231 -3.09 -4.86 7.76
CA ILE A 231 -1.80 -4.16 7.88
C ILE A 231 -1.54 -3.77 9.33
N SER A 232 -2.51 -3.14 9.98
CA SER A 232 -2.39 -2.81 11.41
C SER A 232 -2.24 -4.06 12.27
N VAL A 233 -3.01 -5.11 11.95
CA VAL A 233 -2.89 -6.40 12.65
C VAL A 233 -1.50 -7.00 12.52
N ILE A 234 -0.90 -6.98 11.32
CA ILE A 234 0.46 -7.45 11.07
C ILE A 234 1.49 -6.60 11.82
N LEU A 235 1.32 -5.28 11.83
CA LEU A 235 2.22 -4.37 12.53
C LEU A 235 2.16 -4.51 14.05
N ASP A 236 0.99 -4.88 14.62
CA ASP A 236 0.76 -4.92 16.05
C ASP A 236 0.93 -6.31 16.68
N ASN A 237 0.89 -7.38 15.89
CA ASN A 237 0.85 -8.74 16.39
C ASN A 237 1.99 -9.61 15.85
N ASP A 238 2.23 -10.69 16.58
CA ASP A 238 3.03 -11.82 16.14
C ASP A 238 2.25 -12.75 15.21
N GLN A 239 2.90 -13.82 14.76
CA GLN A 239 2.30 -14.85 13.91
C GLN A 239 1.00 -15.42 14.49
N TYR A 240 0.91 -15.61 15.81
CA TYR A 240 -0.27 -16.19 16.45
C TYR A 240 -1.45 -15.21 16.39
N GLY A 241 -1.23 -13.94 16.69
CA GLY A 241 -2.25 -12.90 16.62
C GLY A 241 -2.79 -12.70 15.20
N VAL A 242 -1.91 -12.72 14.18
CA VAL A 242 -2.30 -12.64 12.77
C VAL A 242 -3.15 -13.85 12.35
N ARG A 243 -2.76 -15.07 12.78
CA ARG A 243 -3.52 -16.29 12.49
C ARG A 243 -4.91 -16.23 13.13
N LYS A 244 -5.01 -15.88 14.40
CA LYS A 244 -6.27 -15.74 15.11
C LYS A 244 -7.20 -14.75 14.41
N TRP A 245 -6.69 -13.59 14.02
CA TRP A 245 -7.45 -12.58 13.31
C TRP A 245 -7.92 -13.09 11.93
N ARG A 246 -7.08 -13.84 11.20
CA ARG A 246 -7.46 -14.49 9.93
C ARG A 246 -8.66 -15.44 10.13
N ASP A 247 -8.64 -16.25 11.20
CA ASP A 247 -9.71 -17.22 11.48
C ASP A 247 -11.02 -16.51 11.82
N GLU A 248 -10.97 -15.45 12.62
CA GLU A 248 -12.13 -14.60 12.92
C GLU A 248 -12.69 -13.94 11.63
N THR A 249 -11.80 -13.47 10.76
CA THR A 249 -12.19 -12.90 9.47
C THR A 249 -12.84 -13.93 8.55
N LYS A 250 -12.38 -15.19 8.57
CA LYS A 250 -12.97 -16.30 7.81
C LYS A 250 -14.42 -16.58 8.22
N LEU A 251 -14.72 -16.52 9.52
CA LEU A 251 -16.10 -16.65 10.01
C LEU A 251 -16.97 -15.47 9.55
N GLN A 252 -16.47 -14.24 9.66
CA GLN A 252 -17.20 -13.04 9.21
C GLN A 252 -17.47 -13.04 7.70
N TYR A 253 -16.58 -13.64 6.90
CA TYR A 253 -16.72 -13.74 5.44
C TYR A 253 -17.96 -14.53 5.03
N GLN A 254 -18.32 -15.55 5.79
CA GLN A 254 -19.50 -16.40 5.50
C GLN A 254 -20.83 -15.68 5.69
N ASP A 255 -20.85 -14.64 6.51
CA ASP A 255 -22.05 -13.84 6.80
C ASP A 255 -22.24 -12.66 5.82
N GLN A 256 -21.31 -12.49 4.86
CA GLN A 256 -21.38 -11.37 3.92
C GLN A 256 -22.25 -11.69 2.71
N PRO A 257 -22.98 -10.69 2.15
CA PRO A 257 -23.67 -10.84 0.87
C PRO A 257 -22.67 -11.24 -0.23
N LEU A 258 -23.06 -12.15 -1.13
CA LEU A 258 -22.18 -12.59 -2.22
C LEU A 258 -21.68 -11.42 -3.07
N GLU A 259 -22.49 -10.39 -3.20
CA GLU A 259 -22.12 -9.20 -3.97
C GLU A 259 -20.90 -8.45 -3.41
N ASP A 260 -20.66 -8.52 -2.11
CA ASP A 260 -19.58 -7.84 -1.42
C ASP A 260 -18.29 -8.65 -1.35
N ILE A 261 -18.39 -9.97 -1.62
CA ILE A 261 -17.26 -10.90 -1.52
C ILE A 261 -16.87 -11.57 -2.85
N CYS A 262 -17.60 -11.34 -3.94
CA CYS A 262 -17.24 -11.82 -5.26
C CYS A 262 -16.20 -10.92 -5.94
N ALA A 263 -15.18 -11.52 -6.52
CA ALA A 263 -14.16 -10.79 -7.27
C ALA A 263 -14.75 -10.10 -8.51
N VAL A 264 -14.24 -8.93 -8.87
CA VAL A 264 -14.60 -8.25 -10.12
C VAL A 264 -13.53 -8.55 -11.17
N GLN A 265 -13.94 -9.10 -12.31
CA GLN A 265 -13.01 -9.48 -13.36
C GLN A 265 -13.51 -9.08 -14.75
N GLY A 266 -12.58 -8.58 -15.60
CA GLY A 266 -12.85 -8.26 -16.99
C GLY A 266 -12.95 -9.51 -17.87
N VAL A 267 -13.83 -9.44 -18.88
CA VAL A 267 -13.98 -10.43 -19.93
C VAL A 267 -13.21 -9.93 -21.16
N SER A 268 -12.12 -10.60 -21.54
CA SER A 268 -11.30 -10.18 -22.68
C SER A 268 -11.88 -10.58 -24.03
N SER A 269 -12.40 -11.79 -24.14
CA SER A 269 -13.06 -12.35 -25.33
C SER A 269 -13.97 -13.50 -24.92
N LEU A 270 -14.95 -13.82 -25.78
CA LEU A 270 -15.80 -15.01 -25.66
C LEU A 270 -15.56 -16.00 -26.81
N ASP A 271 -14.55 -15.76 -27.66
CA ASP A 271 -14.19 -16.60 -28.81
C ASP A 271 -13.35 -17.82 -28.40
N TYR A 272 -13.75 -18.49 -27.31
CA TYR A 272 -13.11 -19.70 -26.80
C TYR A 272 -14.11 -20.85 -26.73
N ASN A 273 -13.62 -22.09 -26.88
CA ASN A 273 -14.38 -23.24 -26.43
C ASN A 273 -14.15 -23.41 -24.92
N ILE A 274 -15.21 -23.55 -24.14
CA ILE A 274 -15.14 -23.61 -22.65
C ILE A 274 -14.20 -24.71 -22.12
N ASN A 275 -13.94 -25.74 -22.94
CA ASN A 275 -13.06 -26.87 -22.60
C ASN A 275 -11.59 -26.64 -23.00
N ASP A 276 -11.26 -25.54 -23.68
CA ASP A 276 -9.89 -25.25 -24.08
C ASP A 276 -9.00 -24.99 -22.86
N LYS A 277 -7.73 -25.37 -22.97
CA LYS A 277 -6.74 -25.07 -21.95
C LYS A 277 -6.24 -23.62 -22.09
N GLY A 278 -6.04 -22.94 -20.96
CA GLY A 278 -5.44 -21.60 -20.94
C GLY A 278 -6.42 -20.44 -21.18
N ILE A 279 -7.73 -20.69 -21.18
CA ILE A 279 -8.71 -19.60 -21.25
C ILE A 279 -8.55 -18.68 -20.03
N PRO A 280 -8.54 -17.34 -20.22
CA PRO A 280 -8.58 -16.40 -19.10
C PRO A 280 -9.79 -16.67 -18.21
N GLN A 281 -9.60 -16.68 -16.89
CA GLN A 281 -10.66 -17.09 -15.94
C GLN A 281 -11.93 -16.24 -16.06
N GLY A 282 -11.81 -14.93 -16.35
CA GLY A 282 -12.96 -14.06 -16.59
C GLY A 282 -13.77 -14.50 -17.82
N SER A 283 -13.10 -14.84 -18.92
CA SER A 283 -13.74 -15.36 -20.13
C SER A 283 -14.37 -16.73 -19.90
N LYS A 284 -13.69 -17.65 -19.20
CA LYS A 284 -14.23 -18.98 -18.85
C LYS A 284 -15.52 -18.86 -18.03
N ALA A 285 -15.52 -18.00 -17.02
CA ALA A 285 -16.65 -17.77 -16.13
C ALA A 285 -17.83 -17.09 -16.85
N ALA A 286 -17.57 -16.16 -17.78
CA ALA A 286 -18.59 -15.51 -18.59
C ALA A 286 -19.19 -16.48 -19.62
N LEU A 287 -18.38 -17.32 -20.25
CA LEU A 287 -18.86 -18.39 -21.14
C LEU A 287 -19.77 -19.37 -20.42
N ALA A 288 -19.41 -19.76 -19.18
CA ALA A 288 -20.24 -20.64 -18.35
C ALA A 288 -21.63 -20.02 -18.08
N HIS A 289 -21.65 -18.73 -17.73
CA HIS A 289 -22.89 -17.96 -17.55
C HIS A 289 -23.73 -17.96 -18.84
N ASN A 290 -23.15 -17.51 -19.94
CA ASN A 290 -23.87 -17.36 -21.21
C ASN A 290 -24.38 -18.70 -21.74
N ASN A 291 -23.60 -19.76 -21.61
CA ASN A 291 -24.02 -21.10 -22.02
C ASN A 291 -25.21 -21.61 -21.17
N TRP A 292 -25.15 -21.41 -19.86
CA TRP A 292 -26.24 -21.82 -18.97
C TRP A 292 -27.51 -21.02 -19.26
N VAL A 293 -27.45 -19.69 -19.41
CA VAL A 293 -28.60 -18.83 -19.72
C VAL A 293 -29.28 -19.29 -21.02
N LYS A 294 -28.50 -19.55 -22.09
CA LYS A 294 -29.01 -20.06 -23.37
C LYS A 294 -29.60 -21.45 -23.25
N GLN A 295 -28.99 -22.37 -22.52
CA GLN A 295 -29.52 -23.72 -22.31
C GLN A 295 -30.86 -23.73 -21.56
N GLN A 296 -31.07 -22.73 -20.67
CA GLN A 296 -32.32 -22.59 -19.93
C GLN A 296 -33.38 -21.76 -20.68
N GLY A 297 -33.03 -21.12 -21.80
CA GLY A 297 -33.93 -20.23 -22.54
C GLY A 297 -34.30 -18.97 -21.74
N LEU A 298 -33.33 -18.42 -21.00
CA LEU A 298 -33.55 -17.29 -20.08
C LEU A 298 -32.99 -15.96 -20.61
N GLU A 299 -32.65 -15.87 -21.92
CA GLU A 299 -32.04 -14.68 -22.55
C GLU A 299 -32.92 -13.44 -22.44
N ASP A 300 -34.23 -13.59 -22.37
CA ASP A 300 -35.16 -12.46 -22.19
C ASP A 300 -35.17 -11.93 -20.77
N SER A 301 -34.66 -12.67 -19.79
CA SER A 301 -34.75 -12.34 -18.36
C SER A 301 -33.38 -12.16 -17.69
N ILE A 302 -32.32 -12.73 -18.24
CA ILE A 302 -30.94 -12.65 -17.75
C ILE A 302 -30.04 -12.22 -18.88
N GLU A 303 -29.35 -11.10 -18.69
CA GLU A 303 -28.49 -10.51 -19.70
C GLU A 303 -27.24 -11.37 -19.96
N LEU A 304 -26.92 -11.54 -21.25
CA LEU A 304 -25.68 -12.20 -21.66
C LEU A 304 -24.47 -11.28 -21.45
N LEU A 305 -23.43 -11.80 -20.82
CA LEU A 305 -22.21 -11.07 -20.54
C LEU A 305 -21.42 -10.80 -21.83
N GLN A 306 -20.80 -9.62 -21.93
CA GLN A 306 -20.13 -9.13 -23.12
C GLN A 306 -18.61 -8.97 -22.91
N PRO A 307 -17.79 -9.12 -23.97
CA PRO A 307 -16.38 -8.77 -23.94
C PRO A 307 -16.16 -7.28 -23.68
N GLY A 308 -15.06 -6.93 -23.00
CA GLY A 308 -14.71 -5.55 -22.67
C GLY A 308 -15.28 -5.04 -21.34
N GLU A 309 -16.25 -5.74 -20.77
CA GLU A 309 -16.89 -5.37 -19.52
C GLU A 309 -16.33 -6.13 -18.30
N LYS A 310 -16.66 -5.66 -17.10
CA LYS A 310 -16.27 -6.27 -15.83
C LYS A 310 -17.51 -6.80 -15.11
N TYR A 311 -17.41 -8.04 -14.64
CA TYR A 311 -18.48 -8.73 -13.95
C TYR A 311 -17.99 -9.32 -12.62
N LYS A 312 -18.91 -9.58 -11.71
CA LYS A 312 -18.64 -10.36 -10.50
C LYS A 312 -18.37 -11.81 -10.87
N ARG A 313 -17.42 -12.42 -10.19
CA ARG A 313 -16.97 -13.79 -10.43
C ARG A 313 -16.76 -14.53 -9.13
N CYS A 314 -17.21 -15.79 -9.06
CA CYS A 314 -16.98 -16.65 -7.90
C CYS A 314 -16.68 -18.10 -8.30
N TYR A 315 -16.13 -18.84 -7.35
CA TYR A 315 -15.98 -20.29 -7.41
C TYR A 315 -17.19 -20.94 -6.78
N LEU A 316 -17.59 -22.09 -7.36
CA LEU A 316 -18.77 -22.86 -6.96
C LEU A 316 -18.37 -24.27 -6.55
N LEU A 317 -19.06 -24.81 -5.58
CA LEU A 317 -19.05 -26.25 -5.26
C LEU A 317 -19.59 -27.05 -6.44
N THR A 318 -19.01 -28.22 -6.68
CA THR A 318 -19.44 -29.15 -7.73
C THR A 318 -19.81 -30.50 -7.15
N PRO A 319 -20.83 -31.20 -7.70
CA PRO A 319 -21.65 -30.83 -8.86
C PRO A 319 -22.68 -29.74 -8.55
N ASN A 320 -23.03 -28.90 -9.55
CA ASN A 320 -24.04 -27.86 -9.45
C ASN A 320 -24.82 -27.70 -10.76
N ARG A 321 -25.93 -26.92 -10.72
CA ARG A 321 -26.79 -26.74 -11.90
C ARG A 321 -26.13 -26.01 -13.06
N PHE A 322 -25.05 -25.26 -12.84
CA PHE A 322 -24.30 -24.55 -13.89
C PHE A 322 -23.30 -25.45 -14.61
N GLY A 323 -23.01 -26.65 -14.06
CA GLY A 323 -22.03 -27.59 -14.63
C GLY A 323 -20.60 -27.08 -14.66
N THR A 324 -20.24 -26.13 -13.78
CA THR A 324 -18.94 -25.48 -13.75
C THR A 324 -18.47 -25.17 -12.33
N GLU A 325 -17.16 -25.10 -12.14
CA GLU A 325 -16.54 -24.67 -10.88
C GLU A 325 -16.40 -23.14 -10.74
N ILE A 326 -16.72 -22.37 -11.79
CA ILE A 326 -16.51 -20.91 -11.82
C ILE A 326 -17.59 -20.26 -12.69
N ILE A 327 -18.18 -19.17 -12.21
CA ILE A 327 -19.19 -18.41 -12.95
C ILE A 327 -19.01 -16.92 -12.78
N SER A 328 -19.35 -16.13 -13.79
CA SER A 328 -19.51 -14.68 -13.70
C SER A 328 -20.98 -14.29 -13.78
N PHE A 329 -21.34 -13.15 -13.19
CA PHE A 329 -22.69 -12.60 -13.24
C PHE A 329 -22.68 -11.08 -13.14
N GLY A 330 -23.65 -10.45 -13.80
CA GLY A 330 -23.88 -9.01 -13.78
C GLY A 330 -25.07 -8.61 -12.93
N ASP A 331 -26.06 -9.47 -12.78
CA ASP A 331 -27.29 -9.20 -12.04
C ASP A 331 -27.47 -10.09 -10.79
N SER A 332 -28.41 -9.68 -9.92
CA SER A 332 -28.68 -10.36 -8.66
C SER A 332 -29.41 -11.71 -8.82
N LYS A 333 -29.94 -12.06 -10.00
CA LYS A 333 -30.70 -13.31 -10.19
C LYS A 333 -29.80 -14.54 -10.09
N ILE A 334 -28.63 -14.49 -10.72
CA ILE A 334 -27.64 -15.56 -10.63
C ILE A 334 -27.09 -15.66 -9.20
N ALA A 335 -26.81 -14.52 -8.54
CA ALA A 335 -26.38 -14.52 -7.15
C ALA A 335 -27.40 -15.22 -6.23
N LYS A 336 -28.69 -14.90 -6.37
CA LYS A 336 -29.76 -15.56 -5.61
C LYS A 336 -29.82 -17.07 -5.85
N ILE A 337 -29.67 -17.51 -7.09
CA ILE A 337 -29.64 -18.95 -7.41
C ILE A 337 -28.47 -19.64 -6.71
N ILE A 338 -27.28 -19.00 -6.68
CA ILE A 338 -26.10 -19.52 -6.00
C ILE A 338 -26.34 -19.64 -4.49
N GLU A 339 -26.98 -18.63 -3.88
CA GLU A 339 -27.30 -18.60 -2.46
C GLU A 339 -28.39 -19.65 -2.11
N GLU A 340 -29.50 -19.69 -2.86
CA GLU A 340 -30.63 -20.63 -2.64
C GLU A 340 -30.18 -22.08 -2.77
N ASP A 341 -29.29 -22.38 -3.71
CA ASP A 341 -28.74 -23.73 -3.89
C ASP A 341 -27.62 -24.08 -2.90
N GLY A 342 -27.08 -23.09 -2.18
CA GLY A 342 -25.95 -23.28 -1.25
C GLY A 342 -24.66 -23.74 -1.92
N ILE A 343 -24.44 -23.34 -3.16
CA ILE A 343 -23.32 -23.83 -4.00
C ILE A 343 -22.10 -22.89 -4.05
N PHE A 344 -22.12 -21.78 -3.32
CA PHE A 344 -20.97 -20.90 -3.23
C PHE A 344 -19.81 -21.57 -2.48
N ASP A 345 -18.65 -21.67 -3.09
CA ASP A 345 -17.45 -22.25 -2.45
C ASP A 345 -16.76 -21.19 -1.59
N TYR A 346 -17.22 -21.02 -0.36
CA TYR A 346 -16.66 -20.07 0.62
C TYR A 346 -15.17 -20.29 0.84
N GLN A 347 -14.74 -21.54 0.91
CA GLN A 347 -13.34 -21.86 1.19
C GLN A 347 -12.42 -21.42 0.06
N THR A 348 -12.70 -21.81 -1.17
CA THR A 348 -11.87 -21.46 -2.34
C THR A 348 -11.90 -19.96 -2.60
N ASN A 349 -13.05 -19.29 -2.48
CA ASN A 349 -13.16 -17.85 -2.68
C ASN A 349 -12.36 -17.08 -1.61
N PHE A 350 -12.52 -17.42 -0.33
CA PHE A 350 -11.77 -16.80 0.77
C PHE A 350 -10.27 -17.03 0.62
N GLN A 351 -9.85 -18.26 0.37
CA GLN A 351 -8.44 -18.58 0.17
C GLN A 351 -7.80 -17.75 -0.93
N LYS A 352 -8.42 -17.67 -2.11
CA LYS A 352 -7.84 -16.96 -3.25
C LYS A 352 -7.89 -15.45 -3.12
N GLN A 353 -8.91 -14.91 -2.47
CA GLN A 353 -9.14 -13.47 -2.42
C GLN A 353 -8.54 -12.81 -1.18
N PHE A 354 -8.46 -13.53 -0.07
CA PHE A 354 -8.02 -13.01 1.22
C PHE A 354 -6.76 -13.71 1.75
N GLU A 355 -6.78 -15.05 1.93
CA GLU A 355 -5.65 -15.77 2.57
C GLU A 355 -4.36 -15.64 1.75
N GLN A 356 -4.38 -15.92 0.45
CA GLN A 356 -3.18 -15.82 -0.37
C GLN A 356 -2.58 -14.40 -0.43
N PRO A 357 -3.35 -13.30 -0.57
CA PRO A 357 -2.82 -11.96 -0.37
C PRO A 357 -2.21 -11.72 1.01
N LEU A 358 -2.86 -12.18 2.09
CA LEU A 358 -2.36 -12.07 3.45
C LEU A 358 -1.06 -12.85 3.66
N GLU A 359 -1.00 -14.11 3.19
CA GLU A 359 0.22 -14.94 3.22
C GLU A 359 1.40 -14.22 2.56
N ARG A 360 1.18 -13.64 1.37
CA ARG A 360 2.22 -12.87 0.68
C ARG A 360 2.69 -11.64 1.45
N MET A 361 1.83 -11.02 2.27
CA MET A 361 2.26 -9.88 3.10
C MET A 361 3.15 -10.31 4.26
N VAL A 362 2.91 -11.48 4.84
CA VAL A 362 3.65 -11.96 6.01
C VAL A 362 4.83 -12.89 5.68
N GLU A 363 4.99 -13.28 4.41
CA GLU A 363 6.03 -14.19 3.95
C GLU A 363 7.44 -13.68 4.31
N SER A 364 7.69 -12.37 4.15
CA SER A 364 8.98 -11.75 4.48
C SER A 364 9.34 -11.81 5.97
N MET A 365 8.36 -12.01 6.84
CA MET A 365 8.53 -12.17 8.28
C MET A 365 8.67 -13.65 8.69
N ASN A 366 8.62 -14.57 7.73
CA ASN A 366 8.58 -16.02 7.96
C ASN A 366 7.39 -16.46 8.82
N TYR A 367 6.27 -15.74 8.76
CA TYR A 367 5.05 -16.15 9.44
C TYR A 367 4.33 -17.22 8.64
N ASP A 368 4.04 -18.36 9.25
CA ASP A 368 3.16 -19.39 8.70
C ASP A 368 1.76 -19.22 9.31
N ILE A 369 0.86 -18.65 8.51
CA ILE A 369 -0.53 -18.40 8.91
C ILE A 369 -1.50 -19.46 8.37
N ARG A 370 -1.02 -20.49 7.67
CA ARG A 370 -1.84 -21.60 7.16
C ARG A 370 -2.38 -22.44 8.30
N ASP A 371 -3.50 -23.14 8.03
CA ASP A 371 -4.03 -24.12 8.97
C ASP A 371 -2.97 -25.21 9.23
N VAL A 372 -2.47 -25.25 10.45
CA VAL A 372 -1.67 -26.39 10.89
C VAL A 372 -2.67 -27.53 11.06
N PRO A 373 -2.46 -28.72 10.46
CA PRO A 373 -3.25 -29.88 10.80
C PRO A 373 -3.20 -30.04 12.34
N VAL A 374 -4.35 -29.99 12.98
CA VAL A 374 -4.46 -30.33 14.40
C VAL A 374 -4.12 -31.81 14.46
N PHE A 375 -2.85 -32.15 14.63
CA PHE A 375 -2.48 -33.44 15.18
C PHE A 375 -3.05 -33.40 16.58
N GLY A 376 -3.94 -34.35 16.89
CA GLY A 376 -4.63 -34.45 18.16
C GLY A 376 -3.70 -34.18 19.32
N SER A 377 -4.20 -33.54 20.36
CA SER A 377 -3.39 -33.24 21.54
C SER A 377 -2.77 -34.54 22.05
N LEU A 378 -1.59 -34.44 22.68
CA LEU A 378 -0.94 -35.60 23.34
C LEU A 378 -1.86 -36.30 24.37
N ASP A 379 -2.99 -35.68 24.72
CA ASP A 379 -4.03 -36.20 25.61
C ASP A 379 -5.00 -37.19 24.90
N ASP A 380 -4.90 -37.31 23.57
CA ASP A 380 -5.70 -38.26 22.77
C ASP A 380 -5.00 -39.59 22.49
N TRP A 381 -3.84 -39.82 23.15
CA TRP A 381 -3.06 -41.08 23.07
C TRP A 381 -3.04 -41.83 24.41
#